data_7d7ee36de0e51682d4a45c3fd0fb3406
#
_entry.id   7d7ee36de0e51682d4a45c3fd0fb3406
#
_cell.length_a   1.000
_cell.length_b   1.000
_cell.length_c   1.000
_cell.angle_alpha   90.00
_cell.angle_beta   90.00
_cell.angle_gamma   90.00
#
_symmetry.space_group_name_H-M   'P 1'
#
loop_
_entity.id
_entity.type
_entity.pdbx_description
1 polymer ?
#
loop_
_entity_poly.entity_id
_entity_poly.type
_entity_poly.pdbx_seq_one_letter_code
_entity_poly.pdbx_strand_id
1 'polypeptide(L)'
;KLVYNGNNKIANLTENVRYLKNNNILETNYLIYDLNKKIGSFKERGKLFNDKNILTSDYGKFYSDRNYSEFNKNVELVSPEYTLLSDTLEYNSNTKIAYTFGKTTIITKDSTILNAKGGEFITDIKFSEFDKSTIETNEYYLKADEIILNKNKDYYSATGNVKLISKLSNYVVMGSKGFYDKNKNITKIYENPLLKKIIPNDTFYLSSDTIIAFEHVNENYRKIVAFNDVKMIKENFEGKADSISYFIKDSLIYMYRDPIVWNNNNQISSDTISFIFFDNLIKKMILNKNSFIISTDTMNNYNQIKGRNMISYFDKNNFLKKIEVNGNGESIYFALNDTGSSIIGLNYMICSDMNISFENNEIKNITFYKNPNAKLIPPQEINDNDLFLNGFELREVERPILEEVVYYFRKKIYLPNEK
;
A
#
# COMPACT_ATOMS: atom_id res chain seq x y z
N LYS A 1 -18.93 55.61 -10.81
CA LYS A 1 -19.07 56.43 -12.02
C LYS A 1 -19.29 55.52 -13.22
N LEU A 2 -20.26 55.86 -14.11
CA LEU A 2 -20.52 55.14 -15.38
C LEU A 2 -20.19 56.08 -16.54
N VAL A 3 -19.39 55.57 -17.51
CA VAL A 3 -19.13 56.22 -18.81
C VAL A 3 -19.48 55.25 -19.93
N TYR A 4 -20.46 55.61 -20.75
CA TYR A 4 -20.90 54.81 -21.89
C TYR A 4 -20.52 55.49 -23.22
N ASN A 5 -19.88 54.74 -24.09
CA ASN A 5 -19.57 55.19 -25.42
C ASN A 5 -20.56 54.53 -26.43
N GLY A 6 -21.48 55.35 -26.99
CA GLY A 6 -22.51 54.85 -27.92
C GLY A 6 -21.98 54.35 -29.27
N ASN A 7 -20.81 54.85 -29.72
CA ASN A 7 -20.23 54.44 -31.03
C ASN A 7 -19.69 53.01 -30.97
N ASN A 8 -18.97 52.64 -29.92
CA ASN A 8 -18.39 51.31 -29.76
C ASN A 8 -19.21 50.42 -28.80
N LYS A 9 -20.26 50.95 -28.19
CA LYS A 9 -21.14 50.29 -27.24
C LYS A 9 -20.42 49.70 -26.05
N ILE A 10 -19.42 50.41 -25.53
CA ILE A 10 -18.64 50.02 -24.36
C ILE A 10 -19.07 50.86 -23.15
N ALA A 11 -19.39 50.21 -22.04
CA ALA A 11 -19.62 50.84 -20.75
C ALA A 11 -18.42 50.63 -19.82
N ASN A 12 -17.84 51.70 -19.31
CA ASN A 12 -16.82 51.71 -18.26
C ASN A 12 -17.42 52.13 -16.93
N LEU A 13 -17.34 51.26 -15.95
CA LEU A 13 -17.84 51.50 -14.59
C LEU A 13 -16.66 51.54 -13.63
N THR A 14 -16.62 52.56 -12.75
CA THR A 14 -15.53 52.72 -11.79
C THR A 14 -16.13 53.03 -10.40
N GLU A 15 -15.40 52.70 -9.36
CA GLU A 15 -15.71 52.98 -7.93
C GLU A 15 -16.97 52.23 -7.44
N ASN A 16 -16.76 51.24 -6.60
CA ASN A 16 -17.82 50.45 -5.92
C ASN A 16 -18.86 49.88 -6.92
N VAL A 17 -18.39 49.28 -8.00
CA VAL A 17 -19.26 48.68 -9.02
C VAL A 17 -19.91 47.42 -8.48
N ARG A 18 -21.23 47.34 -8.59
CA ARG A 18 -22.03 46.18 -8.25
C ARG A 18 -22.82 45.75 -9.48
N TYR A 19 -22.49 44.56 -10.02
CA TYR A 19 -23.18 43.96 -11.15
C TYR A 19 -23.99 42.78 -10.69
N LEU A 20 -25.30 42.77 -10.99
CA LEU A 20 -26.21 41.71 -10.63
C LEU A 20 -26.69 40.96 -11.86
N LYS A 21 -26.62 39.64 -11.83
CA LYS A 21 -27.21 38.75 -12.83
C LYS A 21 -27.76 37.51 -12.14
N ASN A 22 -29.07 37.29 -12.19
CA ASN A 22 -29.75 36.23 -11.45
C ASN A 22 -29.39 36.33 -9.95
N ASN A 23 -28.91 35.22 -9.34
CA ASN A 23 -28.48 35.19 -7.94
C ASN A 23 -26.99 35.55 -7.75
N ASN A 24 -26.30 35.96 -8.83
CA ASN A 24 -24.87 36.30 -8.77
C ASN A 24 -24.69 37.81 -8.58
N ILE A 25 -23.82 38.18 -7.65
CA ILE A 25 -23.44 39.57 -7.37
C ILE A 25 -21.91 39.66 -7.57
N LEU A 26 -21.47 40.45 -8.54
CA LEU A 26 -20.06 40.80 -8.70
C LEU A 26 -19.82 42.21 -8.10
N GLU A 27 -18.88 42.29 -7.20
CA GLU A 27 -18.37 43.55 -6.64
C GLU A 27 -16.93 43.77 -7.11
N THR A 28 -16.62 44.96 -7.64
CA THR A 28 -15.28 45.34 -8.09
C THR A 28 -15.16 46.87 -8.15
N ASN A 29 -13.95 47.39 -8.26
CA ASN A 29 -13.77 48.83 -8.42
C ASN A 29 -13.74 49.25 -9.89
N TYR A 30 -13.52 48.29 -10.83
CA TYR A 30 -13.42 48.58 -12.26
C TYR A 30 -14.06 47.49 -13.08
N LEU A 31 -15.09 47.84 -13.86
CA LEU A 31 -15.76 46.92 -14.80
C LEU A 31 -15.89 47.53 -16.17
N ILE A 32 -15.46 46.86 -17.20
CA ILE A 32 -15.73 47.15 -18.58
C ILE A 32 -16.78 46.19 -19.11
N TYR A 33 -17.84 46.67 -19.74
CA TYR A 33 -18.85 45.85 -20.39
C TYR A 33 -19.00 46.21 -21.86
N ASP A 34 -18.68 45.29 -22.75
CA ASP A 34 -18.88 45.37 -24.20
C ASP A 34 -20.25 44.80 -24.53
N LEU A 35 -21.21 45.68 -24.89
CA LEU A 35 -22.57 45.31 -25.21
C LEU A 35 -22.69 44.57 -26.54
N ASN A 36 -21.78 44.80 -27.50
CA ASN A 36 -21.79 44.10 -28.78
C ASN A 36 -21.36 42.65 -28.59
N LYS A 37 -20.29 42.42 -27.84
CA LYS A 37 -19.75 41.10 -27.57
C LYS A 37 -20.43 40.42 -26.40
N LYS A 38 -21.22 41.15 -25.60
CA LYS A 38 -21.84 40.70 -24.35
C LYS A 38 -20.81 40.15 -23.34
N ILE A 39 -19.64 40.83 -23.26
CA ILE A 39 -18.53 40.46 -22.41
C ILE A 39 -18.35 41.55 -21.34
N GLY A 40 -18.36 41.12 -20.07
CA GLY A 40 -17.90 41.92 -18.97
C GLY A 40 -16.52 41.49 -18.52
N SER A 41 -15.66 42.45 -18.16
CA SER A 41 -14.32 42.18 -17.63
C SER A 41 -13.95 43.13 -16.51
N PHE A 42 -13.30 42.63 -15.46
CA PHE A 42 -12.73 43.43 -14.39
C PHE A 42 -11.22 43.22 -14.30
N LYS A 43 -10.48 44.21 -13.86
CA LYS A 43 -9.01 44.20 -13.77
C LYS A 43 -8.47 44.48 -12.39
N GLU A 44 -9.30 44.92 -11.48
CA GLU A 44 -8.96 45.18 -10.10
C GLU A 44 -9.80 44.20 -9.28
N ARG A 45 -9.20 43.50 -8.33
CA ARG A 45 -9.79 42.42 -7.52
C ARG A 45 -11.32 42.43 -7.50
N GLY A 46 -11.93 41.43 -8.12
CA GLY A 46 -13.37 41.21 -8.13
C GLY A 46 -13.79 40.18 -7.10
N LYS A 47 -14.97 40.38 -6.53
CA LYS A 47 -15.57 39.45 -5.56
C LYS A 47 -16.95 39.05 -6.07
N LEU A 48 -17.10 37.78 -6.41
CA LEU A 48 -18.34 37.20 -6.91
C LEU A 48 -19.02 36.40 -5.80
N PHE A 49 -20.23 36.76 -5.48
CA PHE A 49 -21.11 36.02 -4.56
C PHE A 49 -22.08 35.17 -5.38
N ASN A 50 -22.15 33.89 -5.05
CA ASN A 50 -23.09 32.93 -5.62
C ASN A 50 -23.61 32.05 -4.49
N ASP A 51 -24.86 32.24 -4.08
CA ASP A 51 -25.47 31.58 -2.91
C ASP A 51 -24.54 31.66 -1.67
N LYS A 52 -23.99 30.51 -1.25
CA LYS A 52 -23.06 30.43 -0.10
C LYS A 52 -21.59 30.48 -0.49
N ASN A 53 -21.29 30.59 -1.80
CA ASN A 53 -19.92 30.57 -2.29
C ASN A 53 -19.44 32.01 -2.55
N ILE A 54 -18.18 32.25 -2.26
CA ILE A 54 -17.50 33.51 -2.53
C ILE A 54 -16.25 33.22 -3.36
N LEU A 55 -16.19 33.80 -4.57
CA LEU A 55 -15.03 33.69 -5.42
C LEU A 55 -14.35 35.04 -5.53
N THR A 56 -13.04 35.10 -5.36
CA THR A 56 -12.21 36.29 -5.57
C THR A 56 -11.12 36.02 -6.57
N SER A 57 -10.76 37.00 -7.40
CA SER A 57 -9.61 36.97 -8.30
C SER A 57 -9.14 38.38 -8.65
N ASP A 58 -7.90 38.52 -9.13
CA ASP A 58 -7.39 39.83 -9.57
C ASP A 58 -8.02 40.24 -10.89
N TYR A 59 -8.27 39.30 -11.80
CA TYR A 59 -8.86 39.53 -13.11
C TYR A 59 -10.00 38.55 -13.34
N GLY A 60 -11.04 39.02 -14.01
CA GLY A 60 -12.12 38.12 -14.42
C GLY A 60 -12.80 38.60 -15.70
N LYS A 61 -13.40 37.67 -16.40
CA LYS A 61 -14.13 37.87 -17.63
C LYS A 61 -15.38 36.97 -17.62
N PHE A 62 -16.50 37.53 -17.99
CA PHE A 62 -17.73 36.76 -18.12
C PHE A 62 -18.44 37.03 -19.45
N TYR A 63 -18.88 35.96 -20.07
CA TYR A 63 -19.58 35.94 -21.35
C TYR A 63 -21.07 35.73 -21.11
N SER A 64 -21.83 36.80 -21.19
CA SER A 64 -23.25 36.78 -20.80
C SER A 64 -24.13 35.94 -21.69
N ASP A 65 -23.75 35.72 -22.96
CA ASP A 65 -24.46 34.89 -23.94
C ASP A 65 -24.12 33.39 -23.85
N ARG A 66 -22.95 33.06 -23.32
CA ARG A 66 -22.44 31.65 -23.26
C ARG A 66 -22.54 31.05 -21.88
N ASN A 67 -22.93 31.82 -20.87
CA ASN A 67 -22.92 31.39 -19.47
C ASN A 67 -21.57 30.85 -18.99
N TYR A 68 -20.49 31.45 -19.47
CA TYR A 68 -19.10 31.06 -19.23
C TYR A 68 -18.34 32.21 -18.57
N SER A 69 -17.44 31.86 -17.65
CA SER A 69 -16.62 32.83 -16.93
C SER A 69 -15.20 32.32 -16.73
N GLU A 70 -14.23 33.24 -16.81
CA GLU A 70 -12.80 33.03 -16.59
C GLU A 70 -12.33 33.91 -15.44
N PHE A 71 -11.59 33.35 -14.50
CA PHE A 71 -10.98 34.04 -13.36
C PHE A 71 -9.50 33.74 -13.36
N ASN A 72 -8.68 34.78 -13.27
CA ASN A 72 -7.26 34.66 -13.41
C ASN A 72 -6.53 35.38 -12.30
N LYS A 73 -5.43 34.80 -11.86
CA LYS A 73 -4.50 35.30 -10.86
C LYS A 73 -5.11 35.45 -9.47
N ASN A 74 -4.49 34.76 -8.51
CA ASN A 74 -4.92 34.74 -7.10
C ASN A 74 -6.40 34.36 -6.96
N VAL A 75 -6.83 33.32 -7.68
CA VAL A 75 -8.19 32.82 -7.59
C VAL A 75 -8.38 32.09 -6.27
N GLU A 76 -9.38 32.54 -5.50
CA GLU A 76 -9.80 31.93 -4.24
C GLU A 76 -11.31 31.72 -4.27
N LEU A 77 -11.75 30.48 -4.11
CA LEU A 77 -13.15 30.10 -3.98
C LEU A 77 -13.37 29.54 -2.56
N VAL A 78 -14.13 30.28 -1.76
CA VAL A 78 -14.54 29.86 -0.43
C VAL A 78 -15.98 29.31 -0.49
N SER A 79 -16.14 28.06 -0.14
CA SER A 79 -17.44 27.38 -0.01
C SER A 79 -17.66 26.91 1.45
N PRO A 80 -18.88 26.54 1.82
CA PRO A 80 -19.12 25.98 3.16
C PRO A 80 -18.33 24.73 3.49
N GLU A 81 -17.83 23.98 2.50
CA GLU A 81 -17.16 22.69 2.71
C GLU A 81 -15.65 22.75 2.48
N TYR A 82 -15.16 23.69 1.65
CA TYR A 82 -13.75 23.78 1.27
C TYR A 82 -13.36 25.17 0.81
N THR A 83 -12.07 25.43 0.80
CA THR A 83 -11.44 26.57 0.11
C THR A 83 -10.60 26.05 -1.03
N LEU A 84 -10.78 26.60 -2.23
CA LEU A 84 -9.98 26.30 -3.43
C LEU A 84 -9.14 27.52 -3.77
N LEU A 85 -7.84 27.31 -3.97
CA LEU A 85 -6.88 28.31 -4.46
C LEU A 85 -6.35 27.83 -5.80
N SER A 86 -6.29 28.70 -6.82
CA SER A 86 -5.77 28.37 -8.14
C SER A 86 -5.18 29.58 -8.86
N ASP A 87 -4.33 29.33 -9.86
CA ASP A 87 -3.85 30.38 -10.75
C ASP A 87 -4.97 30.84 -11.70
N THR A 88 -5.75 29.91 -12.23
CA THR A 88 -6.87 30.17 -13.15
C THR A 88 -8.04 29.22 -12.85
N LEU A 89 -9.26 29.77 -12.93
CA LEU A 89 -10.51 29.00 -12.85
C LEU A 89 -11.44 29.43 -13.99
N GLU A 90 -11.93 28.47 -14.73
CA GLU A 90 -12.97 28.64 -15.74
C GLU A 90 -14.25 27.92 -15.28
N TYR A 91 -15.40 28.51 -15.53
CA TYR A 91 -16.68 27.94 -15.12
C TYR A 91 -17.75 28.13 -16.18
N ASN A 92 -18.42 27.05 -16.53
CA ASN A 92 -19.61 27.07 -17.37
C ASN A 92 -20.87 26.75 -16.52
N SER A 93 -21.73 27.75 -16.36
CA SER A 93 -22.91 27.60 -15.50
C SER A 93 -24.05 26.78 -16.13
N ASN A 94 -24.00 26.46 -17.44
CA ASN A 94 -24.96 25.56 -18.10
C ASN A 94 -24.59 24.10 -17.84
N THR A 95 -23.31 23.75 -18.08
CA THR A 95 -22.82 22.38 -17.90
C THR A 95 -22.44 22.08 -16.46
N LYS A 96 -22.32 23.12 -15.60
CA LYS A 96 -21.85 23.03 -14.22
C LYS A 96 -20.44 22.46 -14.09
N ILE A 97 -19.62 22.65 -15.13
CA ILE A 97 -18.22 22.22 -15.16
C ILE A 97 -17.34 23.41 -14.85
N ALA A 98 -16.39 23.19 -13.93
CA ALA A 98 -15.30 24.10 -13.64
C ALA A 98 -13.96 23.44 -13.97
N TYR A 99 -13.05 24.20 -14.56
CA TYR A 99 -11.66 23.81 -14.82
C TYR A 99 -10.73 24.70 -14.03
N THR A 100 -9.70 24.10 -13.43
CA THR A 100 -8.58 24.85 -12.86
C THR A 100 -7.31 24.56 -13.64
N PHE A 101 -6.46 25.57 -13.80
CA PHE A 101 -5.19 25.45 -14.50
C PHE A 101 -4.06 26.00 -13.63
N GLY A 102 -2.88 25.37 -13.73
CA GLY A 102 -1.73 25.73 -12.92
C GLY A 102 -1.81 25.13 -11.51
N LYS A 103 -1.13 25.76 -10.58
CA LYS A 103 -1.12 25.29 -9.17
C LYS A 103 -2.51 25.42 -8.57
N THR A 104 -3.08 24.29 -8.19
CA THR A 104 -4.39 24.21 -7.55
C THR A 104 -4.25 23.57 -6.17
N THR A 105 -4.81 24.21 -5.13
CA THR A 105 -4.86 23.67 -3.77
C THR A 105 -6.29 23.71 -3.25
N ILE A 106 -6.77 22.60 -2.71
CA ILE A 106 -8.08 22.51 -2.06
C ILE A 106 -7.86 22.13 -0.60
N ILE A 107 -8.45 22.91 0.30
CA ILE A 107 -8.40 22.68 1.75
C ILE A 107 -9.83 22.45 2.22
N THR A 108 -10.12 21.26 2.74
CA THR A 108 -11.44 20.90 3.27
C THR A 108 -11.55 21.23 4.76
N LYS A 109 -12.78 21.22 5.30
CA LYS A 109 -13.03 21.51 6.73
C LYS A 109 -12.35 20.53 7.69
N ASP A 110 -12.17 19.29 7.28
CA ASP A 110 -11.48 18.25 8.04
C ASP A 110 -9.95 18.32 7.91
N SER A 111 -9.44 19.45 7.37
CA SER A 111 -8.01 19.71 7.16
C SER A 111 -7.35 18.78 6.13
N THR A 112 -8.12 18.12 5.27
CA THR A 112 -7.56 17.42 4.12
C THR A 112 -7.06 18.43 3.09
N ILE A 113 -5.82 18.29 2.65
CA ILE A 113 -5.19 19.15 1.63
C ILE A 113 -5.00 18.35 0.35
N LEU A 114 -5.58 18.84 -0.75
CA LEU A 114 -5.32 18.33 -2.09
C LEU A 114 -4.51 19.36 -2.86
N ASN A 115 -3.39 18.95 -3.44
CA ASN A 115 -2.61 19.78 -4.36
C ASN A 115 -2.56 19.10 -5.74
N ALA A 116 -2.73 19.89 -6.82
CA ALA A 116 -2.73 19.42 -8.18
C ALA A 116 -2.10 20.45 -9.14
N LYS A 117 -1.84 20.06 -10.39
CA LYS A 117 -1.44 20.97 -11.47
C LYS A 117 -2.62 21.51 -12.28
N GLY A 118 -3.82 21.14 -11.92
CA GLY A 118 -5.08 21.49 -12.53
C GLY A 118 -6.12 20.41 -12.24
N GLY A 119 -7.34 20.64 -12.72
CA GLY A 119 -8.39 19.64 -12.54
C GLY A 119 -9.72 20.09 -13.13
N GLU A 120 -10.60 19.12 -13.28
CA GLU A 120 -11.99 19.28 -13.69
C GLU A 120 -12.92 18.99 -12.53
N PHE A 121 -13.96 19.78 -12.37
CA PHE A 121 -14.98 19.64 -11.36
C PHE A 121 -16.36 19.68 -12.01
N ILE A 122 -17.16 18.63 -11.85
CA ILE A 122 -18.55 18.61 -12.25
C ILE A 122 -19.40 18.79 -10.98
N THR A 123 -19.87 20.02 -10.75
CA THR A 123 -20.43 20.41 -9.45
C THR A 123 -21.74 19.71 -9.11
N ASP A 124 -22.60 19.42 -10.10
CA ASP A 124 -23.91 18.77 -9.89
C ASP A 124 -23.77 17.32 -9.44
N ILE A 125 -22.80 16.59 -10.00
CA ILE A 125 -22.56 15.18 -9.67
C ILE A 125 -21.41 14.98 -8.69
N LYS A 126 -20.85 16.06 -8.15
CA LYS A 126 -19.73 16.04 -7.18
C LYS A 126 -18.57 15.14 -7.64
N PHE A 127 -18.28 15.18 -8.93
CA PHE A 127 -17.17 14.48 -9.57
C PHE A 127 -16.00 15.45 -9.75
N SER A 128 -14.79 14.96 -9.52
CA SER A 128 -13.56 15.75 -9.75
C SER A 128 -12.43 14.85 -10.21
N GLU A 129 -11.62 15.36 -11.12
CA GLU A 129 -10.43 14.73 -11.66
C GLU A 129 -9.25 15.70 -11.58
N PHE A 130 -8.10 15.22 -11.13
CA PHE A 130 -6.93 16.04 -10.85
C PHE A 130 -5.67 15.42 -11.41
N ASP A 131 -4.89 16.23 -12.13
CA ASP A 131 -3.60 15.85 -12.69
C ASP A 131 -2.46 16.05 -11.69
N LYS A 132 -1.49 15.11 -11.70
CA LYS A 132 -0.25 15.15 -10.90
C LYS A 132 -0.51 15.61 -9.47
N SER A 133 -1.37 14.88 -8.81
CA SER A 133 -2.00 15.31 -7.57
C SER A 133 -1.51 14.58 -6.33
N THR A 134 -1.68 15.24 -5.20
CA THR A 134 -1.42 14.69 -3.88
C THR A 134 -2.60 14.99 -2.95
N ILE A 135 -2.92 14.05 -2.09
CA ILE A 135 -3.89 14.24 -0.98
C ILE A 135 -3.16 14.00 0.33
N GLU A 136 -3.28 14.94 1.24
CA GLU A 136 -2.71 14.85 2.56
C GLU A 136 -3.80 14.98 3.62
N THR A 137 -3.88 13.97 4.48
CA THR A 137 -4.72 13.93 5.68
C THR A 137 -3.85 13.83 6.94
N ASN A 138 -4.45 13.82 8.11
CA ASN A 138 -3.72 13.57 9.36
C ASN A 138 -3.09 12.18 9.40
N GLU A 139 -3.66 11.19 8.70
CA GLU A 139 -3.26 9.78 8.76
C GLU A 139 -2.44 9.34 7.55
N TYR A 140 -2.70 9.90 6.37
CA TYR A 140 -2.14 9.44 5.11
C TYR A 140 -1.66 10.58 4.21
N TYR A 141 -0.67 10.25 3.39
CA TYR A 141 -0.27 11.03 2.23
C TYR A 141 -0.38 10.14 0.99
N LEU A 142 -1.21 10.55 0.03
CA LEU A 142 -1.39 9.89 -1.27
C LEU A 142 -0.80 10.78 -2.38
N LYS A 143 -0.08 10.18 -3.31
CA LYS A 143 0.40 10.81 -4.55
C LYS A 143 0.06 9.92 -5.73
N ALA A 144 -0.37 10.52 -6.85
CA ALA A 144 -0.59 9.83 -8.12
C ALA A 144 -0.43 10.80 -9.31
N ASP A 145 -0.37 10.25 -10.52
CA ASP A 145 -0.39 11.07 -11.74
C ASP A 145 -1.79 11.61 -12.01
N GLU A 146 -2.84 10.86 -11.66
CA GLU A 146 -4.23 11.25 -11.73
C GLU A 146 -4.99 10.77 -10.50
N ILE A 147 -5.86 11.62 -9.95
CA ILE A 147 -6.78 11.26 -8.86
C ILE A 147 -8.20 11.67 -9.25
N ILE A 148 -9.13 10.72 -9.18
CA ILE A 148 -10.55 10.92 -9.40
C ILE A 148 -11.31 10.78 -8.09
N LEU A 149 -12.12 11.79 -7.76
CA LEU A 149 -13.00 11.81 -6.59
C LEU A 149 -14.45 11.81 -7.03
N ASN A 150 -15.19 10.76 -6.73
CA ASN A 150 -16.64 10.67 -6.95
C ASN A 150 -17.37 10.62 -5.60
N LYS A 151 -17.72 11.79 -5.08
CA LYS A 151 -18.37 11.91 -3.76
C LYS A 151 -19.81 11.37 -3.74
N ASN A 152 -20.50 11.31 -4.88
CA ASN A 152 -21.86 10.74 -4.93
C ASN A 152 -21.86 9.21 -4.79
N LYS A 153 -20.78 8.58 -5.24
CA LYS A 153 -20.60 7.11 -5.14
C LYS A 153 -19.71 6.73 -3.95
N ASP A 154 -19.17 7.71 -3.21
CA ASP A 154 -18.14 7.49 -2.18
C ASP A 154 -16.98 6.61 -2.69
N TYR A 155 -16.60 6.83 -3.94
CA TYR A 155 -15.56 6.09 -4.67
C TYR A 155 -14.46 7.04 -5.11
N TYR A 156 -13.22 6.67 -4.82
CA TYR A 156 -12.04 7.43 -5.16
C TYR A 156 -11.02 6.52 -5.84
N SER A 157 -10.39 6.99 -6.92
CA SER A 157 -9.37 6.25 -7.64
C SER A 157 -8.12 7.07 -7.87
N ALA A 158 -6.99 6.39 -7.97
CA ALA A 158 -5.68 6.95 -8.25
C ALA A 158 -5.00 6.10 -9.32
N THR A 159 -4.42 6.75 -10.34
CA THR A 159 -3.80 6.09 -11.47
C THR A 159 -2.42 6.69 -11.74
N GLY A 160 -1.45 5.86 -12.10
CA GLY A 160 -0.08 6.23 -12.42
C GLY A 160 0.74 6.62 -11.19
N ASN A 161 1.86 5.94 -10.99
CA ASN A 161 2.82 6.23 -9.90
C ASN A 161 2.17 6.40 -8.52
N VAL A 162 1.17 5.57 -8.23
CA VAL A 162 0.44 5.61 -6.95
C VAL A 162 1.39 5.34 -5.81
N LYS A 163 1.42 6.24 -4.82
CA LYS A 163 2.20 6.09 -3.60
C LYS A 163 1.36 6.53 -2.40
N LEU A 164 1.05 5.58 -1.53
CA LEU A 164 0.34 5.79 -0.27
C LEU A 164 1.33 5.65 0.90
N ILE A 165 1.42 6.67 1.73
CA ILE A 165 2.26 6.67 2.94
C ILE A 165 1.34 6.76 4.15
N SER A 166 1.43 5.79 5.05
CA SER A 166 0.82 5.90 6.38
C SER A 166 1.71 6.72 7.30
N LYS A 167 1.16 7.78 7.89
CA LYS A 167 1.87 8.61 8.87
C LYS A 167 1.94 7.96 10.26
N LEU A 168 1.01 7.03 10.53
CA LEU A 168 0.87 6.39 11.84
C LEU A 168 1.64 5.07 11.97
N SER A 169 1.86 4.35 10.87
CA SER A 169 2.33 2.97 10.89
C SER A 169 3.64 2.74 10.14
N ASN A 170 4.31 3.79 9.69
CA ASN A 170 5.62 3.76 9.01
C ASN A 170 5.69 2.80 7.82
N TYR A 171 4.60 2.66 7.06
CA TYR A 171 4.62 1.90 5.82
C TYR A 171 4.31 2.78 4.60
N VAL A 172 4.83 2.35 3.47
CA VAL A 172 4.57 2.92 2.15
C VAL A 172 4.06 1.80 1.25
N VAL A 173 2.93 2.03 0.58
CA VAL A 173 2.46 1.14 -0.48
C VAL A 173 2.52 1.88 -1.80
N MET A 174 3.13 1.27 -2.80
CA MET A 174 3.28 1.80 -4.14
C MET A 174 2.59 0.84 -5.12
N GLY A 175 2.09 1.35 -6.25
CA GLY A 175 1.46 0.55 -7.30
C GLY A 175 1.10 1.40 -8.51
N SER A 176 0.54 0.80 -9.56
CA SER A 176 0.12 1.54 -10.74
C SER A 176 -1.28 2.10 -10.60
N LYS A 177 -2.14 1.40 -9.86
CA LYS A 177 -3.53 1.81 -9.63
C LYS A 177 -3.95 1.60 -8.19
N GLY A 178 -4.82 2.47 -7.71
CA GLY A 178 -5.44 2.39 -6.41
C GLY A 178 -6.90 2.82 -6.45
N PHE A 179 -7.70 2.29 -5.54
CA PHE A 179 -9.01 2.84 -5.28
C PHE A 179 -9.37 2.74 -3.79
N TYR A 180 -10.28 3.59 -3.37
CA TYR A 180 -10.90 3.57 -2.06
C TYR A 180 -12.42 3.60 -2.19
N ASP A 181 -13.09 2.60 -1.63
CA ASP A 181 -14.55 2.51 -1.49
C ASP A 181 -14.90 2.86 -0.03
N LYS A 182 -15.39 4.07 0.19
CA LYS A 182 -15.72 4.58 1.53
C LYS A 182 -16.88 3.81 2.16
N ASN A 183 -17.86 3.36 1.36
CA ASN A 183 -19.01 2.63 1.86
C ASN A 183 -18.63 1.26 2.43
N LYS A 184 -17.61 0.64 1.86
CA LYS A 184 -17.08 -0.66 2.30
C LYS A 184 -15.86 -0.54 3.21
N ASN A 185 -15.31 0.66 3.36
CA ASN A 185 -14.01 0.90 4.02
C ASN A 185 -12.90 -0.01 3.48
N ILE A 186 -12.79 -0.07 2.15
CA ILE A 186 -11.81 -0.90 1.45
C ILE A 186 -10.87 0.00 0.65
N THR A 187 -9.56 -0.12 0.92
CA THR A 187 -8.50 0.42 0.07
C THR A 187 -7.85 -0.71 -0.70
N LYS A 188 -7.73 -0.60 -2.01
CA LYS A 188 -7.03 -1.55 -2.87
C LYS A 188 -5.95 -0.86 -3.66
N ILE A 189 -4.75 -1.46 -3.69
CA ILE A 189 -3.66 -1.08 -4.59
C ILE A 189 -3.31 -2.32 -5.42
N TYR A 190 -3.22 -2.17 -6.72
CA TYR A 190 -3.04 -3.28 -7.65
C TYR A 190 -2.19 -2.90 -8.87
N GLU A 191 -1.91 -3.87 -9.72
CA GLU A 191 -0.90 -3.78 -10.78
C GLU A 191 0.50 -3.56 -10.18
N ASN A 192 1.02 -4.65 -9.63
CA ASN A 192 2.34 -4.77 -9.00
C ASN A 192 2.54 -3.87 -7.76
N PRO A 193 1.69 -3.98 -6.75
CA PRO A 193 1.90 -3.26 -5.51
C PRO A 193 3.16 -3.75 -4.80
N LEU A 194 3.88 -2.79 -4.22
CA LEU A 194 5.00 -3.02 -3.33
C LEU A 194 4.72 -2.32 -2.00
N LEU A 195 4.61 -3.10 -0.93
CA LEU A 195 4.58 -2.57 0.43
C LEU A 195 6.00 -2.54 0.98
N LYS A 196 6.38 -1.40 1.54
CA LYS A 196 7.63 -1.18 2.25
C LYS A 196 7.30 -0.73 3.67
N LYS A 197 7.77 -1.46 4.68
CA LYS A 197 7.67 -1.08 6.10
C LYS A 197 9.07 -0.88 6.67
N ILE A 198 9.34 0.32 7.18
CA ILE A 198 10.61 0.63 7.85
C ILE A 198 10.48 0.17 9.30
N ILE A 199 11.39 -0.68 9.73
CA ILE A 199 11.52 -1.18 11.10
C ILE A 199 12.94 -0.81 11.62
N PRO A 200 13.19 -0.81 12.93
CA PRO A 200 14.51 -0.48 13.44
C PRO A 200 15.59 -1.37 12.83
N ASN A 201 16.61 -0.74 12.22
CA ASN A 201 17.76 -1.33 11.56
C ASN A 201 17.47 -2.21 10.34
N ASP A 202 16.23 -2.25 9.81
CA ASP A 202 15.88 -3.10 8.69
C ASP A 202 14.69 -2.54 7.90
N THR A 203 14.38 -3.18 6.76
CA THR A 203 13.20 -2.87 5.96
C THR A 203 12.52 -4.15 5.49
N PHE A 204 11.24 -4.27 5.81
CA PHE A 204 10.40 -5.33 5.30
C PHE A 204 9.77 -4.91 3.96
N TYR A 205 9.87 -5.76 2.97
CA TYR A 205 9.25 -5.61 1.65
C TYR A 205 8.25 -6.74 1.42
N LEU A 206 7.11 -6.40 0.80
CA LEU A 206 6.13 -7.37 0.33
C LEU A 206 5.61 -6.93 -1.03
N SER A 207 5.67 -7.81 -2.02
CA SER A 207 5.08 -7.64 -3.35
C SER A 207 4.01 -8.68 -3.62
N SER A 208 3.06 -8.37 -4.51
CA SER A 208 1.96 -9.25 -4.94
C SER A 208 1.28 -8.65 -6.18
N ASP A 209 0.24 -9.28 -6.72
CA ASP A 209 -0.58 -8.64 -7.76
C ASP A 209 -1.54 -7.60 -7.21
N THR A 210 -2.00 -7.82 -5.98
CA THR A 210 -3.01 -6.96 -5.33
C THR A 210 -2.82 -6.93 -3.82
N ILE A 211 -2.89 -5.73 -3.23
CA ILE A 211 -2.97 -5.51 -1.77
C ILE A 211 -4.29 -4.83 -1.46
N ILE A 212 -5.06 -5.38 -0.51
CA ILE A 212 -6.32 -4.83 -0.03
C ILE A 212 -6.22 -4.60 1.48
N ALA A 213 -6.55 -3.38 1.92
CA ALA A 213 -6.76 -3.07 3.33
C ALA A 213 -8.26 -2.94 3.61
N PHE A 214 -8.71 -3.61 4.66
CA PHE A 214 -10.06 -3.55 5.20
C PHE A 214 -10.01 -2.81 6.53
N GLU A 215 -10.80 -1.76 6.67
CA GLU A 215 -10.87 -0.94 7.88
C GLU A 215 -12.32 -0.83 8.36
N HIS A 216 -12.70 -1.57 9.38
CA HIS A 216 -14.00 -1.44 10.04
C HIS A 216 -13.84 -0.61 11.32
N VAL A 217 -14.09 0.68 11.22
CA VAL A 217 -13.90 1.64 12.31
C VAL A 217 -14.72 1.27 13.57
N ASN A 218 -15.95 0.78 13.39
CA ASN A 218 -16.84 0.43 14.50
C ASN A 218 -16.42 -0.84 15.25
N GLU A 219 -15.66 -1.74 14.61
CA GLU A 219 -15.23 -3.03 15.20
C GLU A 219 -13.77 -3.01 15.62
N ASN A 220 -13.07 -1.90 15.46
CA ASN A 220 -11.61 -1.80 15.64
C ASN A 220 -10.87 -2.94 14.90
N TYR A 221 -11.39 -3.31 13.73
CA TYR A 221 -10.88 -4.40 12.91
C TYR A 221 -10.12 -3.82 11.72
N ARG A 222 -8.84 -4.16 11.64
CA ARG A 222 -7.99 -3.81 10.50
C ARG A 222 -7.31 -5.06 9.99
N LYS A 223 -7.50 -5.35 8.71
CA LYS A 223 -6.90 -6.49 8.02
C LYS A 223 -6.28 -6.05 6.71
N ILE A 224 -5.05 -6.48 6.46
CA ILE A 224 -4.41 -6.33 5.15
C ILE A 224 -4.33 -7.71 4.52
N VAL A 225 -4.67 -7.81 3.23
CA VAL A 225 -4.56 -9.05 2.46
C VAL A 225 -3.79 -8.77 1.19
N ALA A 226 -2.81 -9.62 0.91
CA ALA A 226 -2.07 -9.64 -0.35
C ALA A 226 -2.41 -10.92 -1.11
N PHE A 227 -2.62 -10.82 -2.42
CA PHE A 227 -3.04 -11.93 -3.27
C PHE A 227 -2.14 -12.09 -4.47
N ASN A 228 -2.00 -13.35 -4.89
CA ASN A 228 -1.30 -13.85 -6.05
C ASN A 228 0.19 -13.52 -6.05
N ASP A 229 1.00 -14.57 -6.10
CA ASP A 229 2.46 -14.52 -6.12
C ASP A 229 3.04 -13.56 -5.06
N VAL A 230 2.61 -13.77 -3.81
CA VAL A 230 3.09 -12.94 -2.71
C VAL A 230 4.51 -13.32 -2.36
N LYS A 231 5.41 -12.36 -2.44
CA LYS A 231 6.82 -12.47 -2.04
C LYS A 231 7.10 -11.48 -0.93
N MET A 232 7.82 -11.90 0.10
CA MET A 232 8.24 -11.04 1.19
C MET A 232 9.72 -11.21 1.50
N ILE A 233 10.37 -10.11 1.84
CA ILE A 233 11.81 -10.07 2.13
C ILE A 233 12.06 -9.15 3.31
N LYS A 234 12.88 -9.63 4.22
CA LYS A 234 13.50 -8.92 5.31
C LYS A 234 14.89 -9.52 5.49
N GLU A 235 15.83 -8.84 6.16
CA GLU A 235 17.15 -9.40 6.44
C GLU A 235 17.07 -10.81 7.05
N ASN A 236 17.76 -11.76 6.41
CA ASN A 236 17.80 -13.19 6.80
C ASN A 236 16.42 -13.89 6.87
N PHE A 237 15.43 -13.35 6.20
CA PHE A 237 14.08 -13.92 6.16
C PHE A 237 13.39 -13.61 4.84
N GLU A 238 13.07 -14.63 4.08
CA GLU A 238 12.33 -14.54 2.83
C GLU A 238 11.12 -15.48 2.90
N GLY A 239 10.08 -15.12 2.16
CA GLY A 239 8.88 -15.96 2.10
C GLY A 239 8.12 -15.80 0.80
N LYS A 240 7.43 -16.86 0.43
CA LYS A 240 6.55 -16.93 -0.74
C LYS A 240 5.25 -17.64 -0.36
N ALA A 241 4.14 -17.16 -0.89
CA ALA A 241 2.83 -17.80 -0.75
C ALA A 241 1.89 -17.32 -1.88
N ASP A 242 0.79 -18.03 -2.10
CA ASP A 242 -0.27 -17.51 -2.97
C ASP A 242 -0.93 -16.27 -2.36
N SER A 243 -1.23 -16.33 -1.07
CA SER A 243 -1.86 -15.21 -0.37
C SER A 243 -1.44 -15.09 1.09
N ILE A 244 -1.50 -13.84 1.59
CA ILE A 244 -1.17 -13.49 2.98
C ILE A 244 -2.29 -12.64 3.56
N SER A 245 -2.67 -12.91 4.82
CA SER A 245 -3.57 -12.06 5.61
C SER A 245 -2.86 -11.58 6.86
N TYR A 246 -2.83 -10.27 7.11
CA TYR A 246 -2.31 -9.66 8.33
C TYR A 246 -3.45 -9.05 9.15
N PHE A 247 -3.71 -9.61 10.33
CA PHE A 247 -4.66 -9.11 11.32
C PHE A 247 -3.93 -8.18 12.27
N ILE A 248 -4.06 -6.88 12.07
CA ILE A 248 -3.22 -5.86 12.73
C ILE A 248 -3.44 -5.86 14.25
N LYS A 249 -4.69 -5.95 14.70
CA LYS A 249 -5.04 -5.96 16.13
C LYS A 249 -4.44 -7.14 16.87
N ASP A 250 -4.49 -8.32 16.26
CA ASP A 250 -4.02 -9.57 16.86
C ASP A 250 -2.53 -9.80 16.65
N SER A 251 -1.89 -8.92 15.89
CA SER A 251 -0.49 -9.06 15.46
C SER A 251 -0.20 -10.43 14.85
N LEU A 252 -1.09 -10.87 13.95
CA LEU A 252 -1.13 -12.22 13.43
C LEU A 252 -1.08 -12.21 11.90
N ILE A 253 -0.10 -12.92 11.33
CA ILE A 253 0.00 -13.14 9.89
C ILE A 253 -0.33 -14.59 9.56
N TYR A 254 -1.13 -14.81 8.54
CA TYR A 254 -1.36 -16.11 7.91
C TYR A 254 -0.85 -16.10 6.46
N MET A 255 -0.14 -17.16 6.09
CA MET A 255 0.26 -17.47 4.73
C MET A 255 -0.49 -18.72 4.26
N TYR A 256 -1.09 -18.65 3.09
CA TYR A 256 -1.98 -19.70 2.56
C TYR A 256 -1.51 -20.21 1.21
N ARG A 257 -1.87 -21.47 0.92
CA ARG A 257 -1.67 -22.14 -0.36
C ARG A 257 -0.19 -22.22 -0.72
N ASP A 258 0.41 -23.31 -0.27
CA ASP A 258 1.82 -23.66 -0.51
C ASP A 258 2.82 -22.58 -0.02
N PRO A 259 2.67 -22.11 1.24
CA PRO A 259 3.60 -21.15 1.82
C PRO A 259 4.96 -21.81 2.07
N ILE A 260 6.01 -21.05 1.76
CA ILE A 260 7.38 -21.42 2.05
C ILE A 260 8.13 -20.22 2.62
N VAL A 261 8.98 -20.48 3.58
CA VAL A 261 9.80 -19.48 4.27
C VAL A 261 11.24 -19.96 4.29
N TRP A 262 12.17 -19.05 4.00
CA TRP A 262 13.59 -19.25 4.19
C TRP A 262 14.08 -18.35 5.33
N ASN A 263 14.88 -18.92 6.20
CA ASN A 263 15.54 -18.19 7.28
C ASN A 263 16.99 -18.70 7.39
N ASN A 264 17.94 -17.87 6.97
CA ASN A 264 19.33 -18.30 6.80
C ASN A 264 19.43 -19.55 5.93
N ASN A 265 19.95 -20.67 6.46
CA ASN A 265 20.14 -21.95 5.77
C ASN A 265 18.93 -22.90 5.97
N ASN A 266 17.82 -22.41 6.49
CA ASN A 266 16.62 -23.23 6.73
C ASN A 266 15.55 -22.91 5.71
N GLN A 267 14.94 -23.95 5.15
CA GLN A 267 13.73 -23.90 4.35
C GLN A 267 12.60 -24.51 5.14
N ILE A 268 11.45 -23.83 5.22
CA ILE A 268 10.31 -24.20 6.07
C ILE A 268 9.05 -24.16 5.21
N SER A 269 8.30 -25.25 5.15
CA SER A 269 7.08 -25.39 4.37
C SER A 269 5.97 -26.11 5.13
N SER A 270 4.72 -25.84 4.78
CA SER A 270 3.51 -26.53 5.28
C SER A 270 2.29 -26.10 4.45
N ASP A 271 1.12 -26.69 4.68
CA ASP A 271 -0.12 -26.24 4.01
C ASP A 271 -0.50 -24.81 4.38
N THR A 272 -0.23 -24.39 5.62
CA THR A 272 -0.40 -23.01 6.12
C THR A 272 0.67 -22.68 7.14
N ILE A 273 1.25 -21.47 7.03
CA ILE A 273 2.19 -20.92 7.99
C ILE A 273 1.55 -19.68 8.64
N SER A 274 1.64 -19.57 9.96
CA SER A 274 1.23 -18.37 10.65
C SER A 274 2.29 -17.87 11.63
N PHE A 275 2.35 -16.53 11.78
CA PHE A 275 3.26 -15.84 12.67
C PHE A 275 2.48 -15.03 13.69
N ILE A 276 2.80 -15.19 14.97
CA ILE A 276 2.28 -14.39 16.06
C ILE A 276 3.40 -13.46 16.52
N PHE A 277 3.13 -12.16 16.51
CA PHE A 277 4.07 -11.12 16.93
C PHE A 277 3.71 -10.58 18.31
N PHE A 278 4.73 -10.17 19.05
CA PHE A 278 4.62 -9.39 20.26
C PHE A 278 5.73 -8.32 20.25
N ASP A 279 5.38 -7.06 20.45
CA ASP A 279 6.29 -5.92 20.37
C ASP A 279 7.13 -5.88 19.07
N ASN A 280 6.50 -6.19 17.91
CA ASN A 280 7.11 -6.32 16.59
C ASN A 280 8.14 -7.46 16.44
N LEU A 281 8.30 -8.33 17.43
CA LEU A 281 9.15 -9.52 17.38
C LEU A 281 8.31 -10.77 17.13
N ILE A 282 8.86 -11.74 16.40
CA ILE A 282 8.19 -13.02 16.20
C ILE A 282 8.18 -13.77 17.53
N LYS A 283 7.00 -14.05 18.06
CA LYS A 283 6.82 -14.86 19.29
C LYS A 283 6.75 -16.34 18.96
N LYS A 284 5.95 -16.67 17.94
CA LYS A 284 5.72 -18.04 17.49
C LYS A 284 5.53 -18.07 15.97
N MET A 285 5.99 -19.15 15.37
CA MET A 285 5.62 -19.56 14.03
C MET A 285 4.91 -20.91 14.15
N ILE A 286 3.73 -21.03 13.53
CA ILE A 286 2.90 -22.23 13.56
C ILE A 286 2.77 -22.76 12.14
N LEU A 287 3.15 -24.00 11.94
CA LEU A 287 3.02 -24.75 10.71
C LEU A 287 1.89 -25.77 10.86
N ASN A 288 0.90 -25.72 9.98
CA ASN A 288 -0.25 -26.61 10.06
C ASN A 288 -0.32 -27.50 8.83
N LYS A 289 -0.35 -28.81 9.07
CA LYS A 289 -0.34 -29.91 8.11
C LYS A 289 0.89 -29.95 7.22
N ASN A 290 1.36 -31.16 6.96
CA ASN A 290 2.50 -31.43 6.10
C ASN A 290 3.73 -30.55 6.39
N SER A 291 3.98 -30.32 7.71
CA SER A 291 5.05 -29.45 8.15
C SER A 291 6.42 -30.07 7.87
N PHE A 292 7.30 -29.32 7.21
CA PHE A 292 8.62 -29.78 6.82
C PHE A 292 9.66 -28.66 7.04
N ILE A 293 10.78 -29.01 7.63
CA ILE A 293 11.94 -28.12 7.82
C ILE A 293 13.17 -28.81 7.24
N ILE A 294 13.90 -28.12 6.38
CA ILE A 294 15.19 -28.52 5.85
C ILE A 294 16.23 -27.55 6.38
N SER A 295 17.30 -28.04 6.95
CA SER A 295 18.44 -27.23 7.44
C SER A 295 19.72 -27.74 6.80
N THR A 296 20.47 -26.84 6.15
CA THR A 296 21.77 -27.20 5.55
C THR A 296 22.87 -27.03 6.60
N ASP A 297 23.67 -28.10 6.81
CA ASP A 297 24.82 -28.05 7.70
C ASP A 297 26.09 -27.51 7.01
N THR A 298 27.21 -27.48 7.75
CA THR A 298 28.50 -26.98 7.24
C THR A 298 29.14 -27.83 6.16
N MET A 299 28.70 -29.07 5.99
CA MET A 299 29.15 -30.02 4.95
C MET A 299 28.16 -30.11 3.78
N ASN A 300 27.14 -29.22 3.74
CA ASN A 300 26.05 -29.23 2.76
C ASN A 300 25.13 -30.46 2.83
N ASN A 301 25.05 -31.14 3.94
CA ASN A 301 24.03 -32.17 4.15
C ASN A 301 22.71 -31.50 4.54
N TYR A 302 21.58 -32.16 4.24
CA TYR A 302 20.25 -31.71 4.53
C TYR A 302 19.68 -32.40 5.77
N ASN A 303 19.78 -31.76 6.92
CA ASN A 303 19.06 -32.16 8.12
C ASN A 303 17.57 -31.89 7.91
N GLN A 304 16.71 -32.82 8.27
CA GLN A 304 15.28 -32.77 7.95
C GLN A 304 14.44 -33.07 9.18
N ILE A 305 13.37 -32.31 9.33
CA ILE A 305 12.35 -32.55 10.34
C ILE A 305 10.99 -32.47 9.66
N LYS A 306 10.17 -33.50 9.87
CA LYS A 306 8.83 -33.60 9.34
C LYS A 306 7.84 -33.91 10.43
N GLY A 307 6.62 -33.39 10.32
CA GLY A 307 5.53 -33.69 11.22
C GLY A 307 4.19 -33.22 10.68
N ARG A 308 3.10 -33.61 11.35
CA ARG A 308 1.78 -33.10 10.98
C ARG A 308 1.69 -31.61 11.20
N ASN A 309 2.03 -31.16 12.40
CA ASN A 309 2.04 -29.75 12.78
C ASN A 309 3.32 -29.44 13.55
N MET A 310 3.80 -28.19 13.44
CA MET A 310 4.95 -27.73 14.23
C MET A 310 4.68 -26.35 14.82
N ILE A 311 5.28 -26.08 15.99
CA ILE A 311 5.28 -24.77 16.62
C ILE A 311 6.72 -24.41 16.95
N SER A 312 7.22 -23.33 16.34
CA SER A 312 8.53 -22.77 16.62
C SER A 312 8.39 -21.56 17.55
N TYR A 313 9.17 -21.50 18.60
CA TYR A 313 9.21 -20.43 19.59
C TYR A 313 10.50 -19.65 19.45
N PHE A 314 10.41 -18.33 19.51
CA PHE A 314 11.55 -17.42 19.39
C PHE A 314 11.79 -16.65 20.69
N ASP A 315 13.02 -16.26 20.94
CA ASP A 315 13.38 -15.39 22.05
C ASP A 315 13.22 -13.90 21.69
N LYS A 316 13.59 -13.02 22.63
CA LYS A 316 13.53 -11.56 22.45
C LYS A 316 14.49 -11.01 21.37
N ASN A 317 15.46 -11.80 20.91
CA ASN A 317 16.40 -11.45 19.87
C ASN A 317 16.03 -12.07 18.52
N ASN A 318 14.84 -12.69 18.40
CA ASN A 318 14.37 -13.50 17.26
C ASN A 318 15.21 -14.75 16.97
N PHE A 319 15.96 -15.25 17.94
CA PHE A 319 16.61 -16.55 17.82
C PHE A 319 15.62 -17.68 18.13
N LEU A 320 15.74 -18.75 17.35
CA LEU A 320 14.94 -19.96 17.58
C LEU A 320 15.30 -20.59 18.93
N LYS A 321 14.31 -20.76 19.80
CA LYS A 321 14.46 -21.31 21.14
C LYS A 321 14.00 -22.77 21.24
N LYS A 322 12.88 -23.09 20.55
CA LYS A 322 12.26 -24.41 20.65
C LYS A 322 11.43 -24.69 19.43
N ILE A 323 11.42 -25.95 18.97
CA ILE A 323 10.44 -26.49 18.04
C ILE A 323 9.68 -27.62 18.73
N GLU A 324 8.36 -27.59 18.65
CA GLU A 324 7.47 -28.69 19.01
C GLU A 324 6.91 -29.31 17.74
N VAL A 325 7.16 -30.59 17.52
CA VAL A 325 6.59 -31.38 16.44
C VAL A 325 5.46 -32.21 17.01
N ASN A 326 4.25 -32.08 16.48
CA ASN A 326 3.05 -32.70 16.97
C ASN A 326 2.42 -33.59 15.89
N GLY A 327 2.50 -34.90 16.10
CA GLY A 327 1.97 -35.96 15.25
C GLY A 327 2.89 -36.31 14.05
N ASN A 328 3.17 -37.60 13.92
CA ASN A 328 3.96 -38.21 12.87
C ASN A 328 5.34 -37.54 12.69
N GLY A 329 6.06 -37.43 13.81
CA GLY A 329 7.40 -36.84 13.82
C GLY A 329 8.40 -37.81 13.16
N GLU A 330 9.11 -37.31 12.15
CA GLU A 330 10.21 -37.99 11.49
C GLU A 330 11.39 -37.01 11.42
N SER A 331 12.63 -37.47 11.58
CA SER A 331 13.81 -36.65 11.36
C SER A 331 14.97 -37.44 10.80
N ILE A 332 15.75 -36.75 9.96
CA ILE A 332 17.09 -37.13 9.52
C ILE A 332 18.06 -36.08 10.03
N TYR A 333 19.11 -36.53 10.72
CA TYR A 333 20.16 -35.69 11.24
C TYR A 333 21.55 -36.29 10.97
N PHE A 334 22.40 -35.56 10.25
CA PHE A 334 23.78 -35.93 10.01
C PHE A 334 24.62 -35.52 11.23
N ALA A 335 25.02 -36.51 12.01
CA ALA A 335 25.91 -36.28 13.13
C ALA A 335 27.33 -36.04 12.62
N LEU A 336 27.89 -34.87 12.94
CA LEU A 336 29.24 -34.49 12.57
C LEU A 336 30.19 -34.66 13.78
N ASN A 337 31.47 -34.83 13.48
CA ASN A 337 32.50 -34.79 14.52
C ASN A 337 32.62 -33.37 15.13
N ASP A 338 33.39 -33.25 16.24
CA ASP A 338 33.51 -31.98 16.98
C ASP A 338 34.09 -30.83 16.14
N THR A 339 34.81 -31.12 15.06
CA THR A 339 35.33 -30.12 14.14
C THR A 339 34.38 -29.79 12.97
N GLY A 340 33.26 -30.50 12.85
CA GLY A 340 32.31 -30.37 11.75
C GLY A 340 32.85 -30.78 10.38
N SER A 341 33.93 -31.58 10.33
CA SER A 341 34.67 -31.91 9.11
C SER A 341 34.42 -33.31 8.58
N SER A 342 33.72 -34.15 9.31
CA SER A 342 33.34 -35.49 8.89
C SER A 342 32.04 -35.98 9.51
N ILE A 343 31.31 -36.79 8.76
CA ILE A 343 30.06 -37.43 9.22
C ILE A 343 30.43 -38.59 10.11
N ILE A 344 29.89 -38.65 11.34
CA ILE A 344 29.99 -39.78 12.27
C ILE A 344 28.89 -40.82 11.94
N GLY A 345 27.75 -40.38 11.50
CA GLY A 345 26.63 -41.24 11.12
C GLY A 345 25.40 -40.41 10.78
N LEU A 346 24.40 -41.10 10.20
CA LEU A 346 23.10 -40.55 9.93
C LEU A 346 22.11 -41.07 10.97
N ASN A 347 21.51 -40.16 11.73
CA ASN A 347 20.47 -40.51 12.69
C ASN A 347 19.11 -40.37 12.00
N TYR A 348 18.40 -41.49 11.86
CA TYR A 348 17.02 -41.54 11.40
C TYR A 348 16.11 -41.83 12.56
N MET A 349 15.05 -41.03 12.74
CA MET A 349 14.14 -41.16 13.86
C MET A 349 12.68 -41.06 13.40
N ILE A 350 11.85 -41.91 13.96
CA ILE A 350 10.39 -41.86 13.86
C ILE A 350 9.81 -41.82 15.29
N CYS A 351 8.84 -40.93 15.51
CA CYS A 351 8.10 -40.82 16.79
C CYS A 351 6.73 -40.18 16.56
N SER A 352 5.87 -40.19 17.59
CA SER A 352 4.62 -39.40 17.49
C SER A 352 4.88 -37.90 17.59
N ASP A 353 5.61 -37.50 18.62
CA ASP A 353 5.85 -36.10 18.93
C ASP A 353 7.34 -35.90 19.29
N MET A 354 7.87 -34.71 19.04
CA MET A 354 9.25 -34.37 19.38
C MET A 354 9.38 -32.91 19.83
N ASN A 355 10.29 -32.67 20.77
CA ASN A 355 10.70 -31.33 21.18
C ASN A 355 12.19 -31.15 20.93
N ILE A 356 12.51 -30.07 20.21
CA ILE A 356 13.90 -29.67 19.92
C ILE A 356 14.14 -28.34 20.60
N SER A 357 15.12 -28.26 21.49
CA SER A 357 15.54 -27.02 22.14
C SER A 357 16.88 -26.56 21.56
N PHE A 358 17.02 -25.23 21.46
CA PHE A 358 18.18 -24.58 20.89
C PHE A 358 18.86 -23.66 21.91
N GLU A 359 20.16 -23.57 21.84
CA GLU A 359 21.00 -22.61 22.56
C GLU A 359 22.06 -22.08 21.60
N ASN A 360 22.18 -20.75 21.47
CA ASN A 360 23.08 -20.09 20.50
C ASN A 360 22.89 -20.55 19.04
N ASN A 361 21.67 -20.80 18.62
CA ASN A 361 21.28 -21.36 17.31
C ASN A 361 21.73 -22.81 17.03
N GLU A 362 22.27 -23.50 18.02
CA GLU A 362 22.63 -24.91 17.91
C GLU A 362 21.63 -25.78 18.68
N ILE A 363 21.44 -27.00 18.20
CA ILE A 363 20.55 -27.96 18.88
C ILE A 363 21.19 -28.32 20.22
N LYS A 364 20.48 -27.99 21.33
CA LYS A 364 20.91 -28.37 22.68
C LYS A 364 20.41 -29.74 23.09
N ASN A 365 19.09 -29.98 22.92
CA ASN A 365 18.47 -31.23 23.27
C ASN A 365 17.35 -31.56 22.29
N ILE A 366 17.19 -32.87 22.01
CA ILE A 366 16.04 -33.43 21.32
C ILE A 366 15.39 -34.43 22.25
N THR A 367 14.09 -34.29 22.47
CA THR A 367 13.29 -35.24 23.29
C THR A 367 12.21 -35.81 22.40
N PHE A 368 12.14 -37.12 22.34
CA PHE A 368 11.18 -37.88 21.54
C PHE A 368 10.12 -38.47 22.45
N TYR A 369 8.86 -38.46 22.06
CA TYR A 369 7.73 -38.95 22.83
C TYR A 369 6.91 -39.97 22.06
N LYS A 370 6.31 -40.91 22.80
CA LYS A 370 5.37 -41.89 22.26
C LYS A 370 5.97 -42.79 21.18
N ASN A 371 6.58 -43.88 21.62
CA ASN A 371 7.15 -44.94 20.78
C ASN A 371 8.26 -44.47 19.83
N PRO A 372 9.34 -43.83 20.31
CA PRO A 372 10.46 -43.46 19.46
C PRO A 372 11.15 -44.72 18.91
N ASN A 373 11.45 -44.70 17.60
CA ASN A 373 12.26 -45.70 16.93
C ASN A 373 13.40 -44.99 16.21
N ALA A 374 14.64 -45.26 16.63
CA ALA A 374 15.84 -44.64 16.15
C ALA A 374 16.74 -45.64 15.45
N LYS A 375 17.35 -45.23 14.36
CA LYS A 375 18.41 -45.98 13.67
C LYS A 375 19.60 -45.02 13.45
N LEU A 376 20.76 -45.38 13.98
CA LEU A 376 22.03 -44.73 13.63
C LEU A 376 22.70 -45.55 12.53
N ILE A 377 22.90 -44.95 11.38
CA ILE A 377 23.49 -45.56 10.19
C ILE A 377 24.96 -45.08 10.10
N PRO A 378 25.95 -45.99 10.20
CA PRO A 378 27.35 -45.65 9.99
C PRO A 378 27.61 -45.04 8.59
N PRO A 379 28.60 -44.14 8.42
CA PRO A 379 28.82 -43.48 7.14
C PRO A 379 28.98 -44.42 5.93
N GLN A 380 29.55 -45.59 6.13
CA GLN A 380 29.80 -46.58 5.08
C GLN A 380 28.53 -47.36 4.64
N GLU A 381 27.48 -47.31 5.46
CA GLU A 381 26.24 -48.01 5.24
C GLU A 381 25.11 -47.09 4.73
N ILE A 382 25.36 -45.76 4.64
CA ILE A 382 24.38 -44.78 4.19
C ILE A 382 24.15 -44.99 2.69
N ASN A 383 22.90 -45.19 2.29
CA ASN A 383 22.46 -45.33 0.91
C ASN A 383 21.62 -44.12 0.48
N ASP A 384 21.47 -43.89 -0.81
CA ASP A 384 20.68 -42.79 -1.36
C ASP A 384 19.23 -42.73 -0.83
N ASN A 385 18.64 -43.90 -0.54
CA ASN A 385 17.29 -44.01 0.01
C ASN A 385 17.19 -43.53 1.49
N ASP A 386 18.33 -43.47 2.20
CA ASP A 386 18.37 -43.05 3.59
C ASP A 386 18.52 -41.51 3.71
N LEU A 387 18.87 -40.82 2.62
CA LEU A 387 19.24 -39.39 2.64
C LEU A 387 18.03 -38.44 2.78
N PHE A 388 16.84 -38.89 2.36
CA PHE A 388 15.69 -37.99 2.26
C PHE A 388 14.42 -38.61 2.84
N LEU A 389 13.70 -37.81 3.64
CA LEU A 389 12.35 -38.15 4.08
C LEU A 389 11.36 -38.02 2.93
N ASN A 390 10.31 -38.83 2.98
CA ASN A 390 9.21 -38.70 2.00
C ASN A 390 8.59 -37.30 2.06
N GLY A 391 8.55 -36.61 0.93
CA GLY A 391 8.12 -35.21 0.79
C GLY A 391 9.26 -34.20 0.91
N PHE A 392 10.52 -34.63 0.89
CA PHE A 392 11.66 -33.74 0.74
C PHE A 392 11.62 -33.05 -0.64
N GLU A 393 11.67 -31.72 -0.63
CA GLU A 393 11.70 -30.89 -1.82
C GLU A 393 12.53 -29.63 -1.54
N LEU A 394 13.70 -29.53 -2.17
CA LEU A 394 14.52 -28.33 -2.06
C LEU A 394 14.05 -27.29 -3.08
N ARG A 395 13.55 -26.15 -2.59
CA ARG A 395 12.94 -25.10 -3.40
C ARG A 395 13.74 -23.79 -3.39
N GLU A 396 15.07 -23.87 -3.29
CA GLU A 396 15.96 -22.70 -3.20
C GLU A 396 15.84 -21.79 -4.43
N VAL A 397 15.52 -22.34 -5.61
CA VAL A 397 15.30 -21.56 -6.85
C VAL A 397 14.07 -20.65 -6.79
N GLU A 398 13.15 -20.88 -5.85
CA GLU A 398 11.97 -20.07 -5.64
C GLU A 398 12.18 -18.96 -4.59
N ARG A 399 13.34 -18.98 -3.91
CA ARG A 399 13.66 -18.02 -2.86
C ARG A 399 13.69 -16.60 -3.42
N PRO A 400 12.86 -15.68 -2.89
CA PRO A 400 12.81 -14.32 -3.40
C PRO A 400 14.14 -13.59 -3.20
N ILE A 401 14.57 -12.84 -4.20
CA ILE A 401 15.70 -11.92 -4.08
C ILE A 401 15.22 -10.47 -4.10
N LEU A 402 15.92 -9.60 -3.38
CA LEU A 402 15.50 -8.21 -3.20
C LEU A 402 15.36 -7.46 -4.52
N GLU A 403 16.29 -7.71 -5.46
CA GLU A 403 16.28 -7.10 -6.78
C GLU A 403 14.97 -7.42 -7.53
N GLU A 404 14.49 -8.66 -7.49
CA GLU A 404 13.25 -9.05 -8.16
C GLU A 404 12.04 -8.35 -7.54
N VAL A 405 11.94 -8.34 -6.22
CA VAL A 405 10.80 -7.75 -5.51
C VAL A 405 10.74 -6.23 -5.72
N VAL A 406 11.89 -5.54 -5.64
CA VAL A 406 11.93 -4.08 -5.74
C VAL A 406 12.04 -3.60 -7.19
N TYR A 407 12.78 -4.33 -8.05
CA TYR A 407 13.07 -3.93 -9.43
C TYR A 407 11.91 -4.17 -10.38
N TYR A 408 11.11 -5.20 -10.16
CA TYR A 408 9.92 -5.48 -10.96
C TYR A 408 8.93 -4.31 -10.91
N PHE A 409 8.83 -3.67 -9.75
CA PHE A 409 8.09 -2.42 -9.57
C PHE A 409 8.68 -1.28 -10.41
N ARG A 410 10.02 -1.10 -10.41
CA ARG A 410 10.69 -0.02 -11.15
C ARG A 410 10.59 -0.17 -12.67
N LYS A 411 10.73 -1.38 -13.20
CA LYS A 411 10.77 -1.64 -14.65
C LYS A 411 9.45 -1.35 -15.34
N LYS A 412 8.30 -1.62 -14.71
CA LYS A 412 6.97 -1.33 -15.29
C LYS A 412 6.58 0.15 -15.23
N ILE A 413 7.14 0.93 -14.34
CA ILE A 413 6.90 2.39 -14.26
C ILE A 413 7.68 3.16 -15.33
N TYR A 414 8.81 2.63 -15.79
CA TYR A 414 9.72 3.30 -16.72
C TYR A 414 9.62 2.85 -18.18
N LEU A 415 8.80 1.85 -18.53
CA LEU A 415 8.51 1.55 -19.93
C LEU A 415 7.46 2.57 -20.42
N PRO A 416 7.82 3.52 -21.30
CA PRO A 416 6.81 4.29 -22.01
C PRO A 416 5.99 3.29 -22.82
N ASN A 417 4.67 3.50 -22.85
CA ASN A 417 3.76 2.73 -23.68
C ASN A 417 4.32 2.67 -25.11
N GLU A 418 4.90 1.53 -25.47
CA GLU A 418 5.04 1.20 -26.88
C GLU A 418 3.64 0.84 -27.37
N LYS A 419 3.21 1.60 -28.35
CA LYS A 419 1.94 1.76 -29.04
C LYS A 419 1.07 0.52 -29.18
#